data_7a447fecfcdeb97b61643ae24e2a1d3c
#
_entry.id   7a447fecfcdeb97b61643ae24e2a1d3c
#
_cell.length_a   1.000
_cell.length_b   1.000
_cell.length_c   1.000
_cell.angle_alpha   90.00
_cell.angle_beta   90.00
_cell.angle_gamma   90.00
#
_symmetry.space_group_name_H-M   'P 1'
#
loop_
_entity.id
_entity.type
_entity.pdbx_description
1 polymer ?
#
loop_
_entity_poly.entity_id
_entity_poly.type
_entity_poly.pdbx_seq_one_letter_code
_entity_poly.pdbx_strand_id
1 'polypeptide(L)'
;MYTPEEVTQTLNELRLLGRDSLTVEVKSAHNGYPSSIAETICSFANLPDGGTIICGVDEAQDFAPVGVYDLEDLRAKIIDAAQNLKPKIAVETTDMVLGDHQVLIVSVPGLPVQERPCFKGNVAYQRLGDGDYPMDSYALSLMYAQRHKPQNDLRNIPGTSIKDLDEPYTEDFLRQVRLSSARLRHDSDQEILHKRNVLAAAQNNLTLAGLCALGDYPQQFYSGASIIGVVSMSGTARNDDRFRGEGPIPAMLEDALAWLVRNLKNRTVTTPDGAGLMDEPEIPLVALREFVANALVHRSYEQDASGKFVQIFIKRGRVEIISPGGFWGILPSQVGLVHRPAAVNEALYAICQNIRLSDGRRLIEGEGGGILAAQQALRNAGLREARILDEGIQVRVIIYRSTNDAQSTRERRAAQSSQHVDVPQELSATESQVYSALAQKPATVADLVEDTQLTARQVRYALPKLVKRGMAEQRAHSGHRGSVYHLITV
;
A
#
# COMPACT_ATOMS: atom_id res chain seq x y z
N MET A 1 8.37 -18.35 -13.24
CA MET A 1 9.20 -19.48 -12.74
C MET A 1 10.39 -18.84 -12.06
N TYR A 2 10.63 -19.10 -10.78
CA TYR A 2 11.72 -18.47 -10.03
C TYR A 2 13.08 -19.05 -10.48
N THR A 3 14.08 -18.18 -10.59
CA THR A 3 15.49 -18.58 -10.75
C THR A 3 16.16 -18.72 -9.38
N PRO A 4 17.28 -19.46 -9.26
CA PRO A 4 18.03 -19.55 -8.00
C PRO A 4 18.51 -18.19 -7.48
N GLU A 5 18.83 -17.25 -8.37
CA GLU A 5 19.24 -15.90 -8.05
C GLU A 5 18.08 -15.11 -7.43
N GLU A 6 16.87 -15.20 -8.01
CA GLU A 6 15.68 -14.52 -7.48
C GLU A 6 15.29 -15.04 -6.10
N VAL A 7 15.37 -16.37 -5.88
CA VAL A 7 15.12 -16.95 -4.55
C VAL A 7 16.18 -16.50 -3.55
N THR A 8 17.46 -16.49 -3.94
CA THR A 8 18.54 -16.01 -3.08
C THR A 8 18.35 -14.54 -2.70
N GLN A 9 17.93 -13.70 -3.66
CA GLN A 9 17.62 -12.30 -3.40
C GLN A 9 16.42 -12.18 -2.43
N THR A 10 15.36 -12.95 -2.63
CA THR A 10 14.20 -12.99 -1.74
C THR A 10 14.60 -13.37 -0.32
N LEU A 11 15.41 -14.41 -0.15
CA LEU A 11 15.89 -14.82 1.18
C LEU A 11 16.74 -13.72 1.84
N ASN A 12 17.56 -12.99 1.07
CA ASN A 12 18.30 -11.84 1.59
C ASN A 12 17.38 -10.69 2.04
N GLU A 13 16.29 -10.46 1.34
CA GLU A 13 15.28 -9.49 1.74
C GLU A 13 14.58 -9.92 3.05
N LEU A 14 14.22 -11.20 3.19
CA LEU A 14 13.64 -11.75 4.42
C LEU A 14 14.61 -11.67 5.61
N ARG A 15 15.90 -11.95 5.42
CA ARG A 15 16.95 -11.73 6.44
C ARG A 15 17.01 -10.29 6.92
N LEU A 16 16.90 -9.33 6.00
CA LEU A 16 16.87 -7.90 6.34
C LEU A 16 15.59 -7.50 7.08
N LEU A 17 14.48 -8.18 6.83
CA LEU A 17 13.20 -7.97 7.53
C LEU A 17 13.17 -8.69 8.88
N GLY A 18 13.95 -9.76 9.03
CA GLY A 18 13.97 -10.63 10.22
C GLY A 18 12.67 -11.44 10.41
N ARG A 19 11.87 -11.61 9.33
CA ARG A 19 10.60 -12.35 9.32
C ARG A 19 10.13 -12.60 7.89
N ASP A 20 9.12 -13.46 7.75
CA ASP A 20 8.38 -13.64 6.50
C ASP A 20 7.70 -12.35 6.03
N SER A 21 7.35 -12.32 4.75
CA SER A 21 6.64 -11.18 4.17
C SER A 21 5.15 -11.49 3.98
N LEU A 22 4.40 -10.48 3.52
CA LEU A 22 2.97 -10.67 3.20
C LEU A 22 2.75 -11.74 2.11
N THR A 23 3.68 -11.85 1.16
CA THR A 23 3.55 -12.71 -0.04
C THR A 23 4.56 -13.86 -0.10
N VAL A 24 5.48 -13.95 0.85
CA VAL A 24 6.48 -15.03 0.91
C VAL A 24 6.51 -15.60 2.32
N GLU A 25 6.43 -16.91 2.38
CA GLU A 25 6.54 -17.72 3.60
C GLU A 25 7.66 -18.73 3.45
N VAL A 26 8.48 -18.93 4.48
CA VAL A 26 9.44 -20.02 4.51
C VAL A 26 8.97 -21.13 5.45
N LYS A 27 9.28 -22.39 5.10
CA LYS A 27 8.99 -23.56 5.91
C LYS A 27 10.23 -24.45 5.92
N SER A 28 10.71 -24.83 7.09
CA SER A 28 11.90 -25.67 7.18
C SER A 28 11.68 -27.02 6.47
N ALA A 29 10.51 -27.66 6.66
CA ALA A 29 10.15 -28.94 6.03
C ALA A 29 11.29 -30.00 6.05
N HIS A 30 12.29 -29.82 6.93
CA HIS A 30 13.42 -30.72 7.05
C HIS A 30 13.06 -31.99 7.83
N ASN A 31 12.23 -31.84 8.87
CA ASN A 31 11.86 -32.93 9.77
C ASN A 31 10.47 -33.53 9.45
N GLY A 32 9.86 -33.17 8.35
CA GLY A 32 8.54 -33.66 7.93
C GLY A 32 7.63 -32.58 7.35
N TYR A 33 6.40 -32.97 7.06
CA TYR A 33 5.38 -32.10 6.48
C TYR A 33 4.95 -30.98 7.45
N PRO A 34 5.05 -29.69 7.08
CA PRO A 34 4.61 -28.59 7.92
C PRO A 34 3.10 -28.56 8.08
N SER A 35 2.58 -28.71 9.30
CA SER A 35 1.14 -28.82 9.57
C SER A 35 0.32 -27.59 9.19
N SER A 36 0.94 -26.40 9.18
CA SER A 36 0.29 -25.12 8.84
C SER A 36 0.24 -24.82 7.35
N ILE A 37 0.86 -25.64 6.47
CA ILE A 37 1.00 -25.29 5.05
C ILE A 37 -0.34 -25.10 4.33
N ALA A 38 -1.37 -25.88 4.72
CA ALA A 38 -2.72 -25.73 4.16
C ALA A 38 -3.40 -24.40 4.56
N GLU A 39 -3.07 -23.85 5.73
CA GLU A 39 -3.53 -22.53 6.18
C GLU A 39 -2.84 -21.43 5.37
N THR A 40 -1.54 -21.59 5.14
CA THR A 40 -0.75 -20.68 4.30
C THR A 40 -1.24 -20.67 2.84
N ILE A 41 -1.51 -21.84 2.26
CA ILE A 41 -2.09 -21.92 0.90
C ILE A 41 -3.46 -21.22 0.87
N CYS A 42 -4.30 -21.47 1.87
CA CYS A 42 -5.61 -20.84 1.98
C CYS A 42 -5.52 -19.30 2.10
N SER A 43 -4.62 -18.80 2.94
CA SER A 43 -4.44 -17.36 3.14
C SER A 43 -3.85 -16.68 1.91
N PHE A 44 -2.89 -17.30 1.22
CA PHE A 44 -2.33 -16.79 -0.02
C PHE A 44 -3.36 -16.78 -1.16
N ALA A 45 -4.18 -17.83 -1.28
CA ALA A 45 -5.26 -17.85 -2.26
C ALA A 45 -6.28 -16.70 -2.05
N ASN A 46 -6.39 -16.18 -0.84
CA ASN A 46 -7.22 -15.03 -0.51
C ASN A 46 -6.54 -13.68 -0.76
N LEU A 47 -5.23 -13.64 -1.05
CA LEU A 47 -4.54 -12.44 -1.50
C LEU A 47 -4.80 -12.19 -3.00
N PRO A 48 -4.77 -10.93 -3.46
CA PRO A 48 -4.97 -10.61 -4.87
C PRO A 48 -4.01 -11.32 -5.82
N ASP A 49 -2.72 -11.29 -5.56
CA ASP A 49 -1.67 -11.91 -6.38
C ASP A 49 -1.20 -13.28 -5.86
N GLY A 50 -1.82 -13.78 -4.78
CA GLY A 50 -1.37 -15.00 -4.16
C GLY A 50 -0.08 -14.86 -3.37
N GLY A 51 0.74 -15.92 -3.33
CA GLY A 51 2.01 -15.91 -2.62
C GLY A 51 2.91 -17.07 -2.97
N THR A 52 4.10 -17.09 -2.37
CA THR A 52 5.12 -18.11 -2.58
C THR A 52 5.51 -18.74 -1.25
N ILE A 53 5.54 -20.06 -1.20
CA ILE A 53 6.06 -20.82 -0.05
C ILE A 53 7.40 -21.43 -0.47
N ILE A 54 8.43 -21.20 0.33
CA ILE A 54 9.77 -21.77 0.12
C ILE A 54 10.00 -22.83 1.19
N CYS A 55 9.91 -24.09 0.81
CA CYS A 55 10.14 -25.24 1.71
C CYS A 55 11.62 -25.68 1.65
N GLY A 56 12.21 -25.97 2.80
CA GLY A 56 13.62 -26.34 2.96
C GLY A 56 14.50 -25.16 3.38
N VAL A 57 13.90 -24.11 3.93
CA VAL A 57 14.56 -22.94 4.49
C VAL A 57 14.07 -22.72 5.91
N ASP A 58 14.98 -22.45 6.86
CA ASP A 58 14.66 -22.31 8.28
C ASP A 58 14.80 -20.85 8.73
N GLU A 59 13.70 -20.22 9.10
CA GLU A 59 13.66 -18.88 9.66
C GLU A 59 14.47 -18.74 10.95
N ALA A 60 14.43 -19.77 11.79
CA ALA A 60 15.17 -19.78 13.07
C ALA A 60 16.70 -19.83 12.87
N GLN A 61 17.16 -20.22 11.69
CA GLN A 61 18.56 -20.22 11.29
C GLN A 61 18.88 -19.09 10.30
N ASP A 62 18.28 -17.93 10.49
CA ASP A 62 18.49 -16.74 9.65
C ASP A 62 18.20 -17.03 8.16
N PHE A 63 17.09 -17.71 7.89
CA PHE A 63 16.65 -18.10 6.55
C PHE A 63 17.72 -18.91 5.78
N ALA A 64 18.44 -19.78 6.51
CA ALA A 64 19.40 -20.68 5.88
C ALA A 64 18.70 -21.85 5.16
N PRO A 65 19.16 -22.26 3.98
CA PRO A 65 18.72 -23.50 3.35
C PRO A 65 19.10 -24.70 4.23
N VAL A 66 18.12 -25.53 4.57
CA VAL A 66 18.30 -26.76 5.39
C VAL A 66 17.88 -28.01 4.62
N GLY A 67 17.27 -27.83 3.46
CA GLY A 67 16.73 -28.91 2.64
C GLY A 67 15.42 -29.49 3.15
N VAL A 68 14.72 -30.21 2.29
CA VAL A 68 13.46 -30.90 2.62
C VAL A 68 13.71 -32.37 2.97
N TYR A 69 12.82 -32.96 3.76
CA TYR A 69 12.96 -34.37 4.21
C TYR A 69 12.79 -35.37 3.05
N ASP A 70 11.86 -35.14 2.15
CA ASP A 70 11.55 -35.94 0.96
C ASP A 70 10.77 -35.03 -0.02
N LEU A 71 11.37 -34.79 -1.18
CA LEU A 71 10.84 -33.83 -2.15
C LEU A 71 9.51 -34.28 -2.77
N GLU A 72 9.42 -35.58 -3.11
CA GLU A 72 8.24 -36.13 -3.80
C GLU A 72 7.06 -36.29 -2.84
N ASP A 73 7.32 -36.78 -1.62
CA ASP A 73 6.28 -36.89 -0.60
C ASP A 73 5.75 -35.52 -0.16
N LEU A 74 6.66 -34.54 0.01
CA LEU A 74 6.28 -33.16 0.35
C LEU A 74 5.42 -32.54 -0.75
N ARG A 75 5.83 -32.68 -2.02
CA ARG A 75 5.08 -32.19 -3.17
C ARG A 75 3.70 -32.80 -3.23
N ALA A 76 3.58 -34.13 -3.13
CA ALA A 76 2.32 -34.83 -3.18
C ALA A 76 1.35 -34.37 -2.09
N LYS A 77 1.85 -34.20 -0.85
CA LYS A 77 1.05 -33.72 0.28
C LYS A 77 0.62 -32.26 0.13
N ILE A 78 1.46 -31.40 -0.44
CA ILE A 78 1.11 -29.99 -0.71
C ILE A 78 0.00 -29.91 -1.76
N ILE A 79 0.14 -30.66 -2.85
CA ILE A 79 -0.92 -30.72 -3.90
C ILE A 79 -2.22 -31.26 -3.30
N ASP A 80 -2.18 -32.33 -2.51
CA ASP A 80 -3.38 -32.86 -1.85
C ASP A 80 -4.01 -31.82 -0.91
N ALA A 81 -3.22 -31.14 -0.09
CA ALA A 81 -3.70 -30.06 0.77
C ALA A 81 -4.39 -28.94 -0.01
N ALA A 82 -3.82 -28.51 -1.13
CA ALA A 82 -4.40 -27.49 -2.00
C ALA A 82 -5.72 -27.95 -2.67
N GLN A 83 -5.81 -29.23 -3.06
CA GLN A 83 -7.02 -29.82 -3.63
C GLN A 83 -8.14 -30.05 -2.61
N ASN A 84 -7.82 -30.06 -1.32
CA ASN A 84 -8.80 -30.17 -0.22
C ASN A 84 -9.36 -28.82 0.23
N LEU A 85 -8.88 -27.70 -0.33
CA LEU A 85 -9.43 -26.36 -0.09
C LEU A 85 -10.71 -26.13 -0.90
N LYS A 86 -11.46 -25.10 -0.55
CA LYS A 86 -12.71 -24.68 -1.21
C LYS A 86 -12.69 -23.18 -1.52
N PRO A 87 -12.62 -22.78 -2.82
CA PRO A 87 -12.42 -23.64 -3.99
C PRO A 87 -11.05 -24.33 -3.97
N LYS A 88 -10.90 -25.36 -4.80
CA LYS A 88 -9.62 -26.08 -4.99
C LYS A 88 -8.57 -25.14 -5.59
N ILE A 89 -7.36 -25.21 -5.10
CA ILE A 89 -6.27 -24.35 -5.56
C ILE A 89 -5.30 -25.16 -6.41
N ALA A 90 -4.99 -24.65 -7.61
CA ALA A 90 -3.97 -25.20 -8.47
C ALA A 90 -2.62 -24.55 -8.15
N VAL A 91 -1.84 -25.18 -7.28
CA VAL A 91 -0.48 -24.71 -6.93
C VAL A 91 0.51 -25.18 -7.99
N GLU A 92 1.50 -24.34 -8.28
CA GLU A 92 2.66 -24.71 -9.10
C GLU A 92 3.86 -25.00 -8.20
N THR A 93 4.59 -26.07 -8.48
CA THR A 93 5.76 -26.47 -7.69
C THR A 93 7.01 -26.52 -8.57
N THR A 94 8.11 -25.97 -8.08
CA THR A 94 9.42 -25.97 -8.76
C THR A 94 10.50 -26.45 -7.81
N ASP A 95 11.25 -27.46 -8.24
CA ASP A 95 12.41 -27.94 -7.50
C ASP A 95 13.61 -27.03 -7.74
N MET A 96 14.39 -26.83 -6.70
CA MET A 96 15.58 -26.00 -6.78
C MET A 96 16.68 -26.51 -5.84
N VAL A 97 17.92 -26.25 -6.19
CA VAL A 97 19.07 -26.50 -5.34
C VAL A 97 19.65 -25.15 -4.90
N LEU A 98 19.71 -24.93 -3.60
CA LEU A 98 20.35 -23.76 -2.99
C LEU A 98 21.58 -24.22 -2.19
N GLY A 99 22.79 -23.96 -2.71
CA GLY A 99 23.99 -24.60 -2.19
C GLY A 99 23.92 -26.11 -2.36
N ASP A 100 24.05 -26.86 -1.27
CA ASP A 100 23.97 -28.33 -1.26
C ASP A 100 22.56 -28.86 -0.87
N HIS A 101 21.55 -27.98 -0.74
CA HIS A 101 20.24 -28.32 -0.22
C HIS A 101 19.16 -28.27 -1.31
N GLN A 102 18.35 -29.35 -1.36
CA GLN A 102 17.15 -29.36 -2.19
C GLN A 102 16.02 -28.59 -1.50
N VAL A 103 15.42 -27.65 -2.20
CA VAL A 103 14.27 -26.86 -1.73
C VAL A 103 13.11 -26.97 -2.70
N LEU A 104 11.89 -26.81 -2.21
CA LEU A 104 10.68 -26.82 -3.02
C LEU A 104 10.04 -25.43 -2.98
N ILE A 105 9.91 -24.79 -4.13
CA ILE A 105 9.20 -23.54 -4.29
C ILE A 105 7.75 -23.85 -4.67
N VAL A 106 6.79 -23.30 -3.94
CA VAL A 106 5.37 -23.48 -4.18
C VAL A 106 4.75 -22.12 -4.48
N SER A 107 4.32 -21.92 -5.71
CA SER A 107 3.57 -20.74 -6.13
C SER A 107 2.08 -20.98 -5.93
N VAL A 108 1.46 -20.18 -5.10
CA VAL A 108 0.03 -20.21 -4.80
C VAL A 108 -0.64 -19.06 -5.53
N PRO A 109 -1.51 -19.31 -6.53
CA PRO A 109 -2.21 -18.22 -7.22
C PRO A 109 -3.24 -17.58 -6.31
N GLY A 110 -3.43 -16.26 -6.44
CA GLY A 110 -4.59 -15.59 -5.87
C GLY A 110 -5.85 -15.97 -6.62
N LEU A 111 -6.92 -16.27 -5.89
CA LEU A 111 -8.22 -16.51 -6.50
C LEU A 111 -8.78 -15.23 -7.15
N PRO A 112 -9.55 -15.35 -8.23
CA PRO A 112 -10.39 -14.26 -8.69
C PRO A 112 -11.30 -13.75 -7.58
N VAL A 113 -11.56 -12.44 -7.56
CA VAL A 113 -12.34 -11.82 -6.48
C VAL A 113 -13.73 -12.46 -6.31
N GLN A 114 -14.33 -12.95 -7.41
CA GLN A 114 -15.63 -13.62 -7.40
C GLN A 114 -15.62 -15.00 -6.71
N GLU A 115 -14.46 -15.63 -6.60
CA GLU A 115 -14.28 -16.93 -5.99
C GLU A 115 -13.77 -16.88 -4.54
N ARG A 116 -13.29 -15.71 -4.08
CA ARG A 116 -12.88 -15.53 -2.68
C ARG A 116 -14.10 -15.45 -1.75
N PRO A 117 -13.99 -15.82 -0.49
CA PRO A 117 -12.81 -16.38 0.16
C PRO A 117 -12.60 -17.87 -0.10
N CYS A 118 -11.34 -18.29 -0.03
CA CYS A 118 -10.93 -19.69 0.09
C CYS A 118 -11.12 -20.17 1.52
N PHE A 119 -11.47 -21.46 1.67
CA PHE A 119 -11.69 -22.11 2.97
C PHE A 119 -10.85 -23.37 3.11
N LYS A 120 -10.27 -23.57 4.30
CA LYS A 120 -9.80 -24.86 4.82
C LYS A 120 -10.89 -25.42 5.73
N GLY A 121 -11.60 -26.44 5.28
CA GLY A 121 -12.83 -26.89 5.97
C GLY A 121 -13.90 -25.80 5.99
N ASN A 122 -14.19 -25.27 7.17
CA ASN A 122 -15.16 -24.17 7.37
C ASN A 122 -14.52 -22.84 7.79
N VAL A 123 -13.19 -22.75 7.74
CA VAL A 123 -12.44 -21.57 8.18
C VAL A 123 -11.74 -20.94 6.97
N ALA A 124 -11.99 -19.67 6.71
CA ALA A 124 -11.21 -18.89 5.78
C ALA A 124 -10.04 -18.24 6.54
N TYR A 125 -8.88 -18.20 5.90
CA TYR A 125 -7.67 -17.60 6.48
C TYR A 125 -7.27 -16.36 5.72
N GLN A 126 -6.74 -15.37 6.45
CA GLN A 126 -6.14 -14.15 5.91
C GLN A 126 -4.70 -14.01 6.35
N ARG A 127 -3.90 -13.40 5.50
CA ARG A 127 -2.51 -13.06 5.80
C ARG A 127 -2.45 -11.70 6.48
N LEU A 128 -1.96 -11.64 7.72
CA LEU A 128 -1.73 -10.39 8.46
C LEU A 128 -0.25 -10.32 8.87
N GLY A 129 0.50 -9.44 8.19
CA GLY A 129 1.95 -9.39 8.37
C GLY A 129 2.64 -10.66 7.87
N ASP A 130 3.18 -11.45 8.79
CA ASP A 130 3.89 -12.71 8.57
C ASP A 130 3.10 -13.96 9.01
N GLY A 131 1.85 -13.80 9.49
CA GLY A 131 1.04 -14.89 10.03
C GLY A 131 -0.26 -15.14 9.28
N ASP A 132 -0.75 -16.38 9.37
CA ASP A 132 -2.02 -16.84 8.83
C ASP A 132 -3.07 -16.90 9.94
N TYR A 133 -4.13 -16.09 9.82
CA TYR A 133 -5.15 -15.94 10.85
C TYR A 133 -6.53 -16.27 10.30
N PRO A 134 -7.40 -16.93 11.09
CA PRO A 134 -8.80 -17.08 10.73
C PRO A 134 -9.46 -15.72 10.50
N MET A 135 -10.24 -15.62 9.44
CA MET A 135 -11.05 -14.42 9.19
C MET A 135 -12.20 -14.35 10.20
N ASP A 136 -12.42 -13.17 10.75
CA ASP A 136 -13.62 -12.88 11.51
C ASP A 136 -14.84 -12.64 10.60
N SER A 137 -16.01 -12.45 11.20
CA SER A 137 -17.26 -12.23 10.45
C SER A 137 -17.23 -10.94 9.61
N TYR A 138 -16.49 -9.91 10.06
CA TYR A 138 -16.35 -8.65 9.34
C TYR A 138 -15.48 -8.82 8.09
N ALA A 139 -14.31 -9.46 8.21
CA ALA A 139 -13.43 -9.75 7.10
C ALA A 139 -14.12 -10.63 6.03
N LEU A 140 -14.88 -11.65 6.48
CA LEU A 140 -15.68 -12.48 5.59
C LEU A 140 -16.76 -11.66 4.84
N SER A 141 -17.51 -10.83 5.55
CA SER A 141 -18.54 -9.98 4.94
C SER A 141 -17.96 -9.04 3.90
N LEU A 142 -16.77 -8.50 4.16
CA LEU A 142 -16.06 -7.62 3.25
C LEU A 142 -15.64 -8.36 1.97
N MET A 143 -15.07 -9.57 2.10
CA MET A 143 -14.72 -10.39 0.92
C MET A 143 -15.94 -10.77 0.08
N TYR A 144 -17.06 -11.09 0.72
CA TYR A 144 -18.30 -11.37 -0.01
C TYR A 144 -18.85 -10.13 -0.73
N ALA A 145 -18.77 -8.96 -0.12
CA ALA A 145 -19.18 -7.71 -0.75
C ALA A 145 -18.36 -7.41 -2.02
N GLN A 146 -17.07 -7.70 -2.01
CA GLN A 146 -16.17 -7.50 -3.16
C GLN A 146 -16.47 -8.40 -4.37
N ARG A 147 -17.26 -9.48 -4.22
CA ARG A 147 -17.62 -10.37 -5.34
C ARG A 147 -18.47 -9.71 -6.41
N HIS A 148 -19.21 -8.69 -6.05
CA HIS A 148 -20.10 -8.00 -6.97
C HIS A 148 -19.38 -6.80 -7.60
N LYS A 149 -19.64 -6.61 -8.91
CA LYS A 149 -19.14 -5.43 -9.61
C LYS A 149 -19.70 -4.17 -8.93
N PRO A 150 -18.86 -3.22 -8.55
CA PRO A 150 -19.34 -1.94 -8.05
C PRO A 150 -20.22 -1.25 -9.10
N GLN A 151 -21.38 -0.73 -8.68
CA GLN A 151 -22.33 -0.03 -9.56
C GLN A 151 -22.86 1.26 -8.91
N ASN A 152 -22.28 1.66 -7.77
CA ASN A 152 -22.81 2.78 -7.00
C ASN A 152 -22.56 4.14 -7.65
N ASP A 153 -21.69 4.23 -8.63
CA ASP A 153 -21.47 5.49 -9.37
C ASP A 153 -22.68 5.92 -10.22
N LEU A 154 -23.51 4.96 -10.64
CA LEU A 154 -24.82 5.25 -11.31
C LEU A 154 -25.96 5.55 -10.34
N ARG A 155 -25.73 5.45 -9.02
CA ARG A 155 -26.77 5.70 -8.02
C ARG A 155 -27.34 7.10 -8.17
N ASN A 156 -28.69 7.18 -8.23
CA ASN A 156 -29.41 8.44 -8.20
C ASN A 156 -29.24 9.14 -6.85
N ILE A 157 -28.97 10.44 -6.86
CA ILE A 157 -28.82 11.27 -5.67
C ILE A 157 -30.07 12.16 -5.53
N PRO A 158 -31.02 11.78 -4.66
CA PRO A 158 -32.25 12.55 -4.49
C PRO A 158 -31.99 13.98 -4.01
N GLY A 159 -32.78 14.92 -4.50
CA GLY A 159 -32.69 16.32 -4.13
C GLY A 159 -31.66 17.13 -4.91
N THR A 160 -30.95 16.48 -5.84
CA THR A 160 -30.03 17.16 -6.77
C THR A 160 -30.72 17.49 -8.10
N SER A 161 -30.14 18.43 -8.83
CA SER A 161 -30.61 18.87 -10.15
C SER A 161 -29.43 19.41 -10.98
N ILE A 162 -29.67 19.79 -12.22
CA ILE A 162 -28.69 20.48 -13.09
C ILE A 162 -28.12 21.77 -12.42
N LYS A 163 -28.87 22.38 -11.52
CA LYS A 163 -28.42 23.60 -10.82
C LYS A 163 -27.31 23.37 -9.80
N ASP A 164 -27.11 22.12 -9.42
CA ASP A 164 -26.04 21.70 -8.50
C ASP A 164 -24.76 21.32 -9.24
N LEU A 165 -24.70 21.51 -10.56
CA LEU A 165 -23.50 21.35 -11.38
C LEU A 165 -22.65 22.62 -11.34
N ASP A 166 -21.35 22.45 -11.30
CA ASP A 166 -20.35 23.52 -11.51
C ASP A 166 -20.41 23.95 -12.98
N GLU A 167 -20.73 25.23 -13.21
CA GLU A 167 -20.97 25.76 -14.56
C GLU A 167 -19.71 25.67 -15.46
N PRO A 168 -18.53 26.16 -15.05
CA PRO A 168 -17.30 26.07 -15.85
C PRO A 168 -16.91 24.66 -16.27
N TYR A 169 -16.90 23.71 -15.34
CA TYR A 169 -16.55 22.33 -15.67
C TYR A 169 -17.61 21.65 -16.53
N THR A 170 -18.89 21.97 -16.33
CA THR A 170 -20.00 21.42 -17.13
C THR A 170 -19.97 21.93 -18.56
N GLU A 171 -19.76 23.21 -18.76
CA GLU A 171 -19.61 23.79 -20.12
C GLU A 171 -18.43 23.19 -20.89
N ASP A 172 -17.27 23.05 -20.23
CA ASP A 172 -16.11 22.41 -20.87
C ASP A 172 -16.40 20.95 -21.19
N PHE A 173 -16.99 20.18 -20.26
CA PHE A 173 -17.40 18.80 -20.46
C PHE A 173 -18.31 18.65 -21.68
N LEU A 174 -19.39 19.45 -21.78
CA LEU A 174 -20.32 19.42 -22.91
C LEU A 174 -19.62 19.74 -24.22
N ARG A 175 -18.70 20.72 -24.22
CA ARG A 175 -17.88 21.07 -25.38
C ARG A 175 -16.98 19.89 -25.80
N GLN A 176 -16.27 19.24 -24.86
CA GLN A 176 -15.42 18.11 -25.15
C GLN A 176 -16.20 16.90 -25.67
N VAL A 177 -17.38 16.62 -25.11
CA VAL A 177 -18.28 15.55 -25.59
C VAL A 177 -18.70 15.81 -27.03
N ARG A 178 -19.08 17.04 -27.39
CA ARG A 178 -19.46 17.39 -28.76
C ARG A 178 -18.31 17.26 -29.75
N LEU A 179 -17.07 17.56 -29.31
CA LEU A 179 -15.88 17.42 -30.12
C LEU A 179 -15.47 15.94 -30.30
N SER A 180 -15.62 15.11 -29.27
CA SER A 180 -15.17 13.72 -29.29
C SER A 180 -16.20 12.76 -29.89
N SER A 181 -17.50 13.11 -29.90
CA SER A 181 -18.59 12.23 -30.34
C SER A 181 -19.42 12.86 -31.44
N ALA A 182 -19.26 12.34 -32.67
CA ALA A 182 -20.09 12.77 -33.81
C ALA A 182 -21.60 12.53 -33.57
N ARG A 183 -21.95 11.49 -32.80
CA ARG A 183 -23.34 11.12 -32.49
C ARG A 183 -24.01 12.11 -31.55
N LEU A 184 -23.28 12.72 -30.62
CA LEU A 184 -23.81 13.61 -29.60
C LEU A 184 -23.67 15.10 -29.96
N ARG A 185 -23.06 15.39 -31.13
CA ARG A 185 -22.71 16.79 -31.51
C ARG A 185 -23.91 17.71 -31.56
N HIS A 186 -25.06 17.21 -31.96
CA HIS A 186 -26.28 17.99 -32.17
C HIS A 186 -27.32 17.79 -31.06
N ASP A 187 -27.02 16.98 -30.07
CA ASP A 187 -27.91 16.78 -28.93
C ASP A 187 -27.93 18.03 -28.04
N SER A 188 -29.05 18.25 -27.37
CA SER A 188 -29.18 19.27 -26.33
C SER A 188 -28.27 18.92 -25.13
N ASP A 189 -27.93 19.92 -24.33
CA ASP A 189 -27.13 19.74 -23.13
C ASP A 189 -27.73 18.68 -22.21
N GLN A 190 -29.02 18.74 -21.98
CA GLN A 190 -29.73 17.79 -21.13
C GLN A 190 -29.67 16.37 -21.69
N GLU A 191 -29.80 16.17 -22.99
CA GLU A 191 -29.68 14.86 -23.62
C GLU A 191 -28.25 14.31 -23.50
N ILE A 192 -27.22 15.17 -23.66
CA ILE A 192 -25.83 14.78 -23.45
C ILE A 192 -25.60 14.35 -22.01
N LEU A 193 -26.09 15.13 -21.04
CA LEU A 193 -25.95 14.83 -19.60
C LEU A 193 -26.61 13.50 -19.24
N HIS A 194 -27.78 13.19 -19.82
CA HIS A 194 -28.42 11.87 -19.66
C HIS A 194 -27.64 10.74 -20.32
N LYS A 195 -27.26 10.89 -21.60
CA LYS A 195 -26.54 9.86 -22.36
C LYS A 195 -25.12 9.58 -21.82
N ARG A 196 -24.56 10.53 -21.08
CA ARG A 196 -23.27 10.39 -20.42
C ARG A 196 -23.36 10.04 -18.93
N ASN A 197 -24.57 9.68 -18.46
CA ASN A 197 -24.83 9.29 -17.08
C ASN A 197 -24.48 10.35 -16.01
N VAL A 198 -24.48 11.62 -16.39
CA VAL A 198 -24.42 12.74 -15.42
C VAL A 198 -25.76 12.86 -14.72
N LEU A 199 -26.88 12.74 -15.49
CA LEU A 199 -28.24 12.67 -14.99
C LEU A 199 -28.74 11.23 -14.97
N ALA A 200 -29.52 10.89 -13.94
CA ALA A 200 -30.15 9.58 -13.83
C ALA A 200 -31.24 9.39 -14.89
N ALA A 201 -31.36 8.17 -15.45
CA ALA A 201 -32.21 7.88 -16.61
C ALA A 201 -33.71 8.16 -16.38
N ALA A 202 -34.22 7.93 -15.17
CA ALA A 202 -35.67 8.07 -14.86
C ALA A 202 -36.05 9.40 -14.20
N GLN A 203 -35.07 10.20 -13.81
CA GLN A 203 -35.28 11.43 -13.06
C GLN A 203 -34.21 12.46 -13.47
N ASN A 204 -34.48 13.75 -13.29
CA ASN A 204 -33.53 14.81 -13.60
C ASN A 204 -32.54 15.08 -12.44
N ASN A 205 -32.37 14.11 -11.52
CA ASN A 205 -31.39 14.19 -10.47
C ASN A 205 -30.02 13.75 -11.00
N LEU A 206 -28.98 14.19 -10.35
CA LEU A 206 -27.63 13.74 -10.67
C LEU A 206 -27.43 12.28 -10.27
N THR A 207 -26.63 11.57 -11.05
CA THR A 207 -25.99 10.32 -10.59
C THR A 207 -24.87 10.67 -9.61
N LEU A 208 -24.41 9.70 -8.83
CA LEU A 208 -23.22 9.90 -8.00
C LEU A 208 -21.99 10.25 -8.85
N ALA A 209 -21.84 9.61 -10.02
CA ALA A 209 -20.78 9.92 -10.98
C ALA A 209 -20.84 11.36 -11.46
N GLY A 210 -22.01 11.81 -11.88
CA GLY A 210 -22.23 13.19 -12.33
C GLY A 210 -21.96 14.20 -11.21
N LEU A 211 -22.47 13.91 -10.00
CA LEU A 211 -22.25 14.75 -8.83
C LEU A 211 -20.76 14.85 -8.47
N CYS A 212 -20.05 13.74 -8.39
CA CYS A 212 -18.61 13.74 -8.03
C CYS A 212 -17.73 14.38 -9.10
N ALA A 213 -18.08 14.21 -10.39
CA ALA A 213 -17.27 14.73 -11.50
C ALA A 213 -17.51 16.22 -11.79
N LEU A 214 -18.76 16.67 -11.70
CA LEU A 214 -19.21 17.98 -12.19
C LEU A 214 -20.06 18.77 -11.18
N GLY A 215 -20.38 18.24 -10.00
CA GLY A 215 -21.17 18.96 -8.99
C GLY A 215 -20.38 20.14 -8.42
N ASP A 216 -21.06 21.26 -8.14
CA ASP A 216 -20.45 22.41 -7.48
C ASP A 216 -19.94 22.06 -6.07
N TYR A 217 -20.78 21.45 -5.26
CA TYR A 217 -20.40 21.01 -3.90
C TYR A 217 -20.92 19.60 -3.58
N PRO A 218 -20.28 18.55 -4.14
CA PRO A 218 -20.69 17.15 -3.95
C PRO A 218 -20.78 16.71 -2.49
N GLN A 219 -19.98 17.30 -1.62
CA GLN A 219 -19.86 16.98 -0.20
C GLN A 219 -21.15 17.25 0.58
N GLN A 220 -22.03 18.10 0.08
CA GLN A 220 -23.36 18.33 0.65
C GLN A 220 -24.21 17.05 0.63
N PHE A 221 -24.10 16.26 -0.44
CA PHE A 221 -24.91 15.07 -0.67
C PHE A 221 -24.17 13.78 -0.34
N TYR A 222 -22.84 13.81 -0.47
CA TYR A 222 -21.95 12.68 -0.19
C TYR A 222 -20.65 13.16 0.47
N SER A 223 -20.67 13.24 1.79
CA SER A 223 -19.55 13.78 2.61
C SER A 223 -18.21 13.05 2.40
N GLY A 224 -18.26 11.77 1.97
CA GLY A 224 -17.07 10.98 1.64
C GLY A 224 -16.37 11.43 0.36
N ALA A 225 -17.00 12.25 -0.50
CA ALA A 225 -16.38 12.77 -1.73
C ALA A 225 -15.39 13.91 -1.43
N SER A 226 -14.45 13.69 -0.52
CA SER A 226 -13.39 14.66 -0.17
C SER A 226 -12.03 13.98 -0.21
N ILE A 227 -11.00 14.80 -0.33
CA ILE A 227 -9.60 14.38 -0.19
C ILE A 227 -8.97 15.13 0.98
N ILE A 228 -8.17 14.44 1.77
CA ILE A 228 -7.45 15.04 2.89
C ILE A 228 -5.95 14.81 2.73
N GLY A 229 -5.17 15.81 3.08
CA GLY A 229 -3.72 15.76 3.10
C GLY A 229 -3.16 16.05 4.48
N VAL A 230 -2.09 15.37 4.85
CA VAL A 230 -1.40 15.54 6.13
C VAL A 230 0.10 15.49 5.93
N VAL A 231 0.81 16.50 6.41
CA VAL A 231 2.27 16.47 6.54
C VAL A 231 2.63 15.97 7.92
N SER A 232 3.42 14.88 7.99
CA SER A 232 3.89 14.28 9.25
C SER A 232 5.37 13.99 9.15
N MET A 233 6.21 14.99 9.41
CA MET A 233 7.66 14.91 9.26
C MET A 233 8.38 14.59 10.58
N SER A 234 7.81 14.98 11.71
CA SER A 234 8.49 14.98 13.02
C SER A 234 8.24 13.73 13.86
N GLY A 235 7.34 12.83 13.44
CA GLY A 235 6.95 11.65 14.25
C GLY A 235 6.22 12.00 15.56
N THR A 236 5.99 13.28 15.83
CA THR A 236 5.18 13.73 16.97
C THR A 236 3.70 13.68 16.62
N ALA A 237 2.83 13.64 17.63
CA ALA A 237 1.37 13.60 17.43
C ALA A 237 0.78 14.86 16.76
N ARG A 238 1.57 15.90 16.55
CA ARG A 238 1.17 17.12 15.82
C ARG A 238 1.58 17.01 14.35
N ASN A 239 0.60 17.19 13.47
CA ASN A 239 0.84 17.30 12.03
C ASN A 239 1.35 18.71 11.69
N ASP A 240 2.34 18.78 10.80
CA ASP A 240 3.01 20.03 10.45
C ASP A 240 2.13 20.91 9.51
N ASP A 241 1.32 20.29 8.63
CA ASP A 241 0.31 20.95 7.79
C ASP A 241 -0.84 19.99 7.47
N ARG A 242 -2.03 20.54 7.22
CA ARG A 242 -3.23 19.79 6.85
C ARG A 242 -3.93 20.44 5.68
N PHE A 243 -4.53 19.62 4.83
CA PHE A 243 -5.30 20.01 3.68
C PHE A 243 -6.61 19.24 3.63
N ARG A 244 -7.67 19.91 3.21
CA ARG A 244 -8.93 19.28 2.84
C ARG A 244 -9.39 19.86 1.52
N GLY A 245 -9.47 19.03 0.49
CA GLY A 245 -10.03 19.36 -0.81
C GLY A 245 -11.49 19.00 -0.86
N GLU A 246 -12.29 19.91 -1.34
CA GLU A 246 -13.74 19.80 -1.55
C GLU A 246 -14.08 20.30 -2.97
N GLY A 247 -15.34 20.20 -3.39
CA GLY A 247 -15.75 20.43 -4.77
C GLY A 247 -15.72 19.17 -5.63
N PRO A 248 -15.86 19.28 -6.96
CA PRO A 248 -15.78 18.18 -7.89
C PRO A 248 -14.35 17.61 -8.00
N ILE A 249 -14.23 16.42 -8.57
CA ILE A 249 -12.93 15.74 -8.71
C ILE A 249 -11.85 16.61 -9.37
N PRO A 250 -12.10 17.35 -10.48
CA PRO A 250 -11.08 18.20 -11.06
C PRO A 250 -10.58 19.29 -10.09
N ALA A 251 -11.45 19.96 -9.37
CA ALA A 251 -11.07 20.95 -8.36
C ALA A 251 -10.25 20.32 -7.24
N MET A 252 -10.71 19.19 -6.68
CA MET A 252 -9.98 18.46 -5.64
C MET A 252 -8.58 18.03 -6.10
N LEU A 253 -8.44 17.62 -7.37
CA LEU A 253 -7.13 17.25 -7.93
C LEU A 253 -6.19 18.46 -8.02
N GLU A 254 -6.67 19.58 -8.55
CA GLU A 254 -5.88 20.81 -8.66
C GLU A 254 -5.41 21.32 -7.30
N ASP A 255 -6.31 21.37 -6.33
CA ASP A 255 -6.01 21.78 -4.96
C ASP A 255 -5.01 20.83 -4.28
N ALA A 256 -5.18 19.51 -4.45
CA ALA A 256 -4.27 18.51 -3.91
C ALA A 256 -2.87 18.64 -4.53
N LEU A 257 -2.78 18.88 -5.84
CA LEU A 257 -1.50 19.09 -6.52
C LEU A 257 -0.82 20.38 -6.06
N ALA A 258 -1.57 21.47 -5.92
CA ALA A 258 -1.05 22.74 -5.41
C ALA A 258 -0.53 22.57 -3.97
N TRP A 259 -1.26 21.83 -3.13
CA TRP A 259 -0.83 21.53 -1.76
C TRP A 259 0.41 20.63 -1.73
N LEU A 260 0.48 19.61 -2.58
CA LEU A 260 1.66 18.72 -2.70
C LEU A 260 2.90 19.50 -3.11
N VAL A 261 2.80 20.34 -4.16
CA VAL A 261 3.91 21.17 -4.64
C VAL A 261 4.43 22.10 -3.55
N ARG A 262 3.54 22.72 -2.76
CA ARG A 262 3.91 23.62 -1.66
C ARG A 262 4.65 22.88 -0.52
N ASN A 263 4.33 21.63 -0.27
CA ASN A 263 4.86 20.85 0.87
C ASN A 263 6.02 19.90 0.49
N LEU A 264 6.28 19.68 -0.79
CA LEU A 264 7.41 18.90 -1.26
C LEU A 264 8.63 19.82 -1.45
N LYS A 265 9.84 19.25 -1.33
CA LYS A 265 11.07 19.97 -1.65
C LYS A 265 11.16 20.23 -3.15
N ASN A 266 11.78 21.30 -3.53
CA ASN A 266 12.15 21.55 -4.92
C ASN A 266 13.54 20.97 -5.20
N ARG A 267 13.72 20.54 -6.44
CA ARG A 267 15.01 20.19 -7.04
C ARG A 267 15.26 21.13 -8.21
N THR A 268 16.49 21.58 -8.35
CA THR A 268 16.88 22.38 -9.52
C THR A 268 17.26 21.44 -10.65
N VAL A 269 16.62 21.59 -11.80
CA VAL A 269 16.87 20.83 -13.02
C VAL A 269 17.22 21.76 -14.17
N THR A 270 17.94 21.23 -15.17
CA THR A 270 18.20 21.98 -16.41
C THR A 270 16.91 22.08 -17.22
N THR A 271 16.61 23.25 -17.75
CA THR A 271 15.46 23.45 -18.64
C THR A 271 15.52 22.53 -19.87
N PRO A 272 14.39 22.11 -20.46
CA PRO A 272 14.36 21.18 -21.58
C PRO A 272 15.18 21.63 -22.80
N ASP A 273 15.34 22.96 -22.98
CA ASP A 273 16.16 23.57 -24.00
C ASP A 273 17.66 23.66 -23.66
N GLY A 274 18.03 23.21 -22.43
CA GLY A 274 19.41 23.28 -21.96
C GLY A 274 19.96 24.68 -21.62
N ALA A 275 19.13 25.72 -21.73
CA ALA A 275 19.57 27.12 -21.65
C ALA A 275 19.53 27.69 -20.21
N GLY A 276 18.93 27.01 -19.25
CA GLY A 276 18.76 27.51 -17.88
C GLY A 276 18.55 26.45 -16.85
N LEU A 277 18.30 26.91 -15.61
CA LEU A 277 17.90 26.08 -14.47
C LEU A 277 16.47 26.43 -14.08
N MET A 278 15.68 25.44 -13.74
CA MET A 278 14.33 25.59 -13.20
C MET A 278 14.13 24.75 -11.95
N ASP A 279 13.27 25.21 -11.07
CA ASP A 279 12.91 24.47 -9.88
C ASP A 279 11.67 23.62 -10.16
N GLU A 280 11.79 22.33 -9.93
CA GLU A 280 10.70 21.35 -10.00
C GLU A 280 10.50 20.68 -8.63
N PRO A 281 9.28 20.20 -8.33
CA PRO A 281 9.07 19.35 -7.17
C PRO A 281 9.98 18.11 -7.24
N GLU A 282 10.50 17.69 -6.09
CA GLU A 282 11.35 16.48 -5.99
C GLU A 282 10.68 15.21 -6.57
N ILE A 283 9.35 15.15 -6.54
CA ILE A 283 8.54 14.12 -7.20
C ILE A 283 7.90 14.75 -8.44
N PRO A 284 8.08 14.17 -9.65
CA PRO A 284 7.52 14.70 -10.88
C PRO A 284 6.00 14.90 -10.79
N LEU A 285 5.55 16.08 -11.24
CA LEU A 285 4.12 16.45 -11.20
C LEU A 285 3.24 15.47 -11.99
N VAL A 286 3.77 14.89 -13.10
CA VAL A 286 3.07 13.85 -13.88
C VAL A 286 2.74 12.65 -13.02
N ALA A 287 3.67 12.18 -12.19
CA ALA A 287 3.45 11.03 -11.30
C ALA A 287 2.46 11.38 -10.19
N LEU A 288 2.59 12.55 -9.55
CA LEU A 288 1.65 12.99 -8.51
C LEU A 288 0.24 13.10 -9.07
N ARG A 289 0.07 13.75 -10.23
CA ARG A 289 -1.24 13.91 -10.88
C ARG A 289 -1.89 12.57 -11.17
N GLU A 290 -1.16 11.66 -11.78
CA GLU A 290 -1.68 10.35 -12.15
C GLU A 290 -2.15 9.55 -10.93
N PHE A 291 -1.33 9.47 -9.89
CA PHE A 291 -1.71 8.70 -8.71
C PHE A 291 -2.84 9.33 -7.90
N VAL A 292 -2.92 10.67 -7.83
CA VAL A 292 -4.04 11.36 -7.15
C VAL A 292 -5.32 11.24 -7.96
N ALA A 293 -5.26 11.43 -9.29
CA ALA A 293 -6.41 11.29 -10.17
C ALA A 293 -6.98 9.86 -10.10
N ASN A 294 -6.12 8.83 -10.17
CA ASN A 294 -6.57 7.44 -10.02
C ASN A 294 -7.19 7.18 -8.65
N ALA A 295 -6.63 7.73 -7.58
CA ALA A 295 -7.19 7.58 -6.24
C ALA A 295 -8.59 8.21 -6.12
N LEU A 296 -8.85 9.35 -6.77
CA LEU A 296 -10.15 10.02 -6.77
C LEU A 296 -11.18 9.33 -7.67
N VAL A 297 -10.78 8.87 -8.85
CA VAL A 297 -11.69 8.30 -9.86
C VAL A 297 -12.04 6.84 -9.54
N HIS A 298 -11.07 6.07 -9.05
CA HIS A 298 -11.23 4.62 -8.81
C HIS A 298 -11.56 4.26 -7.36
N ARG A 299 -11.80 5.22 -6.48
CA ARG A 299 -12.23 4.94 -5.10
C ARG A 299 -13.53 4.14 -5.06
N SER A 300 -13.71 3.33 -4.01
CA SER A 300 -15.01 2.71 -3.76
C SER A 300 -16.04 3.73 -3.29
N TYR A 301 -17.25 3.62 -3.83
CA TYR A 301 -18.46 4.34 -3.40
C TYR A 301 -19.48 3.40 -2.74
N GLU A 302 -19.07 2.18 -2.41
CA GLU A 302 -19.89 1.20 -1.71
C GLU A 302 -20.17 1.65 -0.26
N GLN A 303 -21.12 1.00 0.38
CA GLN A 303 -21.58 1.40 1.71
C GLN A 303 -20.49 1.26 2.78
N ASP A 304 -19.61 0.28 2.65
CA ASP A 304 -18.47 0.07 3.55
C ASP A 304 -17.37 1.14 3.41
N ALA A 305 -17.34 1.86 2.29
CA ALA A 305 -16.47 3.01 2.04
C ALA A 305 -17.11 4.35 2.43
N SER A 306 -18.37 4.34 2.92
CA SER A 306 -19.07 5.55 3.35
C SER A 306 -18.31 6.24 4.49
N GLY A 307 -18.12 7.55 4.37
CA GLY A 307 -17.36 8.35 5.35
C GLY A 307 -15.84 8.18 5.30
N LYS A 308 -15.31 7.34 4.43
CA LYS A 308 -13.86 7.26 4.19
C LYS A 308 -13.46 8.25 3.10
N PHE A 309 -12.30 8.90 3.28
CA PHE A 309 -11.76 9.89 2.35
C PHE A 309 -10.58 9.32 1.57
N VAL A 310 -10.29 9.90 0.41
CA VAL A 310 -8.96 9.75 -0.19
C VAL A 310 -7.97 10.52 0.69
N GLN A 311 -6.83 9.92 0.99
CA GLN A 311 -5.87 10.48 1.95
C GLN A 311 -4.48 10.59 1.31
N ILE A 312 -3.79 11.69 1.57
CA ILE A 312 -2.40 11.90 1.19
C ILE A 312 -1.58 12.15 2.45
N PHE A 313 -0.53 11.38 2.66
CA PHE A 313 0.42 11.58 3.74
C PHE A 313 1.80 11.91 3.18
N ILE A 314 2.32 13.08 3.51
CA ILE A 314 3.71 13.44 3.25
C ILE A 314 4.51 13.07 4.48
N LYS A 315 5.38 12.06 4.36
CA LYS A 315 6.27 11.55 5.40
C LYS A 315 7.73 11.86 5.03
N ARG A 316 8.65 11.71 5.97
CA ARG A 316 10.07 12.04 5.79
C ARG A 316 10.70 11.42 4.53
N GLY A 317 10.44 10.16 4.25
CA GLY A 317 11.06 9.42 3.13
C GLY A 317 10.09 9.01 2.01
N ARG A 318 8.81 9.37 2.10
CA ARG A 318 7.78 8.94 1.13
C ARG A 318 6.52 9.79 1.19
N VAL A 319 5.78 9.75 0.09
CA VAL A 319 4.39 10.19 0.02
C VAL A 319 3.53 8.94 -0.10
N GLU A 320 2.48 8.85 0.69
CA GLU A 320 1.48 7.78 0.62
C GLU A 320 0.14 8.36 0.16
N ILE A 321 -0.48 7.74 -0.84
CA ILE A 321 -1.83 8.06 -1.30
C ILE A 321 -2.68 6.84 -1.01
N ILE A 322 -3.77 7.01 -0.26
CA ILE A 322 -4.67 5.94 0.15
C ILE A 322 -6.05 6.22 -0.40
N SER A 323 -6.58 5.28 -1.16
CA SER A 323 -7.93 5.34 -1.74
C SER A 323 -8.79 4.23 -1.15
N PRO A 324 -10.03 4.51 -0.69
CA PRO A 324 -10.96 3.50 -0.21
C PRO A 324 -11.33 2.49 -1.30
N GLY A 325 -11.40 1.20 -0.94
CA GLY A 325 -11.71 0.08 -1.83
C GLY A 325 -10.47 -0.57 -2.43
N GLY A 326 -10.58 -1.84 -2.79
CA GLY A 326 -9.54 -2.61 -3.49
C GLY A 326 -9.66 -2.52 -5.01
N PHE A 327 -8.80 -3.24 -5.73
CA PHE A 327 -8.93 -3.42 -7.17
C PHE A 327 -10.12 -4.31 -7.51
N TRP A 328 -10.75 -4.00 -8.63
CA TRP A 328 -11.79 -4.85 -9.20
C TRP A 328 -11.55 -5.05 -10.69
N GLY A 329 -11.64 -6.31 -11.15
CA GLY A 329 -11.45 -6.64 -12.56
C GLY A 329 -10.01 -6.58 -13.07
N ILE A 330 -9.03 -6.29 -12.19
CA ILE A 330 -7.60 -6.25 -12.51
C ILE A 330 -6.80 -6.78 -11.32
N LEU A 331 -5.75 -7.55 -11.59
CA LEU A 331 -4.81 -7.96 -10.56
C LEU A 331 -3.75 -6.86 -10.32
N PRO A 332 -3.20 -6.73 -9.09
CA PRO A 332 -2.12 -5.78 -8.81
C PRO A 332 -0.93 -5.91 -9.75
N SER A 333 -0.55 -7.12 -10.16
CA SER A 333 0.50 -7.41 -11.14
C SER A 333 0.20 -6.91 -12.56
N GLN A 334 -1.07 -6.62 -12.88
CA GLN A 334 -1.50 -6.09 -14.17
C GLN A 334 -1.60 -4.57 -14.21
N VAL A 335 -1.48 -3.91 -13.06
CA VAL A 335 -1.57 -2.45 -12.94
C VAL A 335 -0.39 -1.81 -13.66
N GLY A 336 -0.69 -0.87 -14.57
CA GLY A 336 0.33 -0.22 -15.40
C GLY A 336 0.70 -0.97 -16.67
N LEU A 337 0.11 -2.15 -16.95
CA LEU A 337 0.24 -2.78 -18.25
C LEU A 337 -0.63 -2.05 -19.27
N VAL A 338 -0.03 -1.71 -20.41
CA VAL A 338 -0.72 -1.01 -21.53
C VAL A 338 -1.89 -1.84 -22.03
N HIS A 339 -2.99 -1.17 -22.37
CA HIS A 339 -4.22 -1.75 -22.96
C HIS A 339 -5.05 -2.69 -22.05
N ARG A 340 -4.95 -2.52 -20.72
CA ARG A 340 -5.88 -3.16 -19.78
C ARG A 340 -6.57 -2.13 -18.87
N PRO A 341 -7.40 -1.24 -19.44
CA PRO A 341 -8.17 -0.32 -18.61
C PRO A 341 -9.20 -1.12 -17.81
N ALA A 342 -9.18 -1.01 -16.50
CA ALA A 342 -10.23 -1.50 -15.63
C ALA A 342 -10.74 -0.32 -14.79
N ALA A 343 -11.99 0.04 -14.99
CA ALA A 343 -12.63 1.11 -14.23
C ALA A 343 -13.56 0.50 -13.17
N VAL A 344 -13.28 0.77 -11.90
CA VAL A 344 -14.16 0.41 -10.79
C VAL A 344 -15.48 1.17 -10.95
N ASN A 345 -15.42 2.45 -11.29
CA ASN A 345 -16.55 3.36 -11.50
C ASN A 345 -16.62 3.73 -13.00
N GLU A 346 -17.28 2.90 -13.79
CA GLU A 346 -17.27 3.07 -15.26
C GLU A 346 -17.90 4.38 -15.73
N ALA A 347 -19.04 4.77 -15.14
CA ALA A 347 -19.72 6.01 -15.51
C ALA A 347 -18.88 7.24 -15.10
N LEU A 348 -18.34 7.24 -13.89
CA LEU A 348 -17.46 8.30 -13.41
C LEU A 348 -16.21 8.43 -14.29
N TYR A 349 -15.58 7.30 -14.61
CA TYR A 349 -14.41 7.26 -15.48
C TYR A 349 -14.72 7.84 -16.87
N ALA A 350 -15.86 7.43 -17.48
CA ALA A 350 -16.28 7.93 -18.77
C ALA A 350 -16.59 9.45 -18.79
N ILE A 351 -17.10 10.00 -17.68
CA ILE A 351 -17.30 11.44 -17.52
C ILE A 351 -15.91 12.12 -17.44
N CYS A 352 -15.03 11.63 -16.55
CA CYS A 352 -13.71 12.21 -16.29
C CYS A 352 -12.79 12.24 -17.53
N GLN A 353 -12.97 11.31 -18.48
CA GLN A 353 -12.25 11.33 -19.77
C GLN A 353 -12.52 12.60 -20.63
N ASN A 354 -13.67 13.25 -20.41
CA ASN A 354 -14.09 14.43 -21.16
C ASN A 354 -13.94 15.74 -20.34
N ILE A 355 -13.23 15.71 -19.20
CA ILE A 355 -12.95 16.88 -18.37
C ILE A 355 -11.52 17.33 -18.59
N ARG A 356 -11.32 18.63 -18.71
CA ARG A 356 -10.00 19.28 -18.70
C ARG A 356 -9.81 20.06 -17.40
N LEU A 357 -8.57 20.10 -16.96
CA LEU A 357 -8.13 20.93 -15.86
C LEU A 357 -7.92 22.38 -16.34
N SER A 358 -7.73 23.29 -15.41
CA SER A 358 -7.50 24.72 -15.69
C SER A 358 -6.28 24.98 -16.60
N ASP A 359 -5.30 24.07 -16.58
CA ASP A 359 -4.12 24.10 -17.45
C ASP A 359 -4.37 23.53 -18.87
N GLY A 360 -5.61 23.12 -19.18
CA GLY A 360 -6.05 22.54 -20.45
C GLY A 360 -5.72 21.04 -20.62
N ARG A 361 -5.03 20.41 -19.67
CA ARG A 361 -4.74 18.97 -19.71
C ARG A 361 -5.98 18.15 -19.35
N ARG A 362 -6.07 16.95 -19.89
CA ARG A 362 -7.15 16.02 -19.52
C ARG A 362 -7.00 15.59 -18.07
N LEU A 363 -8.12 15.38 -17.38
CA LEU A 363 -8.16 14.85 -16.03
C LEU A 363 -7.56 13.44 -15.98
N ILE A 364 -7.94 12.57 -16.93
CA ILE A 364 -7.41 11.22 -17.14
C ILE A 364 -7.11 10.97 -18.62
N GLU A 365 -6.10 10.14 -18.92
CA GLU A 365 -5.65 9.90 -20.31
C GLU A 365 -6.51 8.87 -21.07
N GLY A 366 -7.21 7.97 -20.38
CA GLY A 366 -8.19 7.08 -20.98
C GLY A 366 -7.65 5.83 -21.71
N GLU A 367 -6.35 5.71 -21.92
CA GLU A 367 -5.73 4.61 -22.69
C GLU A 367 -5.01 3.56 -21.81
N GLY A 368 -5.07 3.70 -20.48
CA GLY A 368 -4.44 2.78 -19.54
C GLY A 368 -2.92 2.93 -19.42
N GLY A 369 -2.32 3.96 -20.00
CA GLY A 369 -0.88 4.23 -19.99
C GLY A 369 -0.38 5.14 -18.85
N GLY A 370 -1.27 5.78 -18.11
CA GLY A 370 -0.93 6.83 -17.16
C GLY A 370 -0.01 6.36 -16.02
N ILE A 371 -0.27 5.18 -15.45
CA ILE A 371 0.60 4.61 -14.40
C ILE A 371 1.99 4.29 -14.96
N LEU A 372 2.08 3.77 -16.19
CA LEU A 372 3.37 3.52 -16.83
C LEU A 372 4.14 4.83 -17.05
N ALA A 373 3.47 5.87 -17.51
CA ALA A 373 4.06 7.21 -17.67
C ALA A 373 4.51 7.79 -16.32
N ALA A 374 3.73 7.62 -15.27
CA ALA A 374 4.09 8.02 -13.91
C ALA A 374 5.34 7.29 -13.41
N GLN A 375 5.41 5.97 -13.56
CA GLN A 375 6.59 5.17 -13.19
C GLN A 375 7.82 5.60 -13.99
N GLN A 376 7.67 5.81 -15.31
CA GLN A 376 8.76 6.31 -16.16
C GLN A 376 9.24 7.70 -15.72
N ALA A 377 8.33 8.61 -15.36
CA ALA A 377 8.69 9.93 -14.86
C ALA A 377 9.48 9.83 -13.54
N LEU A 378 9.11 8.91 -12.63
CA LEU A 378 9.87 8.66 -11.40
C LEU A 378 11.28 8.15 -11.72
N ARG A 379 11.42 7.15 -12.60
CA ARG A 379 12.74 6.65 -13.04
C ARG A 379 13.61 7.76 -13.64
N ASN A 380 13.06 8.56 -14.53
CA ASN A 380 13.77 9.70 -15.17
C ASN A 380 14.23 10.75 -14.14
N ALA A 381 13.48 10.87 -13.03
CA ALA A 381 13.86 11.72 -11.90
C ALA A 381 14.88 11.10 -10.95
N GLY A 382 15.36 9.88 -11.22
CA GLY A 382 16.28 9.14 -10.35
C GLY A 382 15.61 8.59 -9.07
N LEU A 383 14.28 8.52 -9.06
CA LEU A 383 13.51 7.98 -7.95
C LEU A 383 13.19 6.50 -8.17
N ARG A 384 12.92 5.79 -7.08
CA ARG A 384 12.39 4.43 -7.14
C ARG A 384 10.97 4.46 -7.69
N GLU A 385 10.57 3.39 -8.38
CA GLU A 385 9.18 3.19 -8.77
C GLU A 385 8.24 3.21 -7.56
N ALA A 386 7.05 3.76 -7.75
CA ALA A 386 6.02 3.75 -6.73
C ALA A 386 5.51 2.31 -6.53
N ARG A 387 5.29 1.92 -5.29
CA ARG A 387 4.62 0.65 -4.97
C ARG A 387 3.12 0.90 -4.89
N ILE A 388 2.37 0.06 -5.59
CA ILE A 388 0.91 0.08 -5.57
C ILE A 388 0.46 -1.20 -4.88
N LEU A 389 -0.24 -1.08 -3.76
CA LEU A 389 -0.62 -2.19 -2.90
C LEU A 389 -2.15 -2.23 -2.81
N ASP A 390 -2.73 -3.38 -3.16
CA ASP A 390 -4.13 -3.68 -2.85
C ASP A 390 -4.19 -4.31 -1.45
N GLU A 391 -4.76 -3.57 -0.50
CA GLU A 391 -4.98 -4.03 0.86
C GLU A 391 -6.41 -4.58 1.06
N GLY A 392 -7.15 -4.77 -0.03
CA GLY A 392 -8.53 -5.24 -0.08
C GLY A 392 -9.57 -4.16 0.24
N ILE A 393 -9.43 -3.49 1.38
CA ILE A 393 -10.33 -2.39 1.82
C ILE A 393 -9.87 -1.01 1.36
N GLN A 394 -8.66 -0.92 0.88
CA GLN A 394 -8.05 0.30 0.35
C GLN A 394 -6.90 -0.05 -0.59
N VAL A 395 -6.66 0.82 -1.55
CA VAL A 395 -5.45 0.83 -2.37
C VAL A 395 -4.49 1.85 -1.79
N ARG A 396 -3.24 1.45 -1.60
CA ARG A 396 -2.16 2.32 -1.13
C ARG A 396 -1.08 2.47 -2.19
N VAL A 397 -0.80 3.71 -2.57
CA VAL A 397 0.35 4.07 -3.42
C VAL A 397 1.43 4.67 -2.54
N ILE A 398 2.66 4.16 -2.66
CA ILE A 398 3.84 4.62 -1.93
C ILE A 398 4.84 5.17 -2.93
N ILE A 399 5.05 6.48 -2.92
CA ILE A 399 6.04 7.18 -3.74
C ILE A 399 7.23 7.52 -2.86
N TYR A 400 8.41 7.00 -3.19
CA TYR A 400 9.62 7.25 -2.43
C TYR A 400 10.21 8.61 -2.78
N ARG A 401 10.59 9.38 -1.76
CA ARG A 401 11.33 10.62 -1.91
C ARG A 401 12.80 10.31 -2.13
N SER A 402 13.60 11.28 -2.56
CA SER A 402 15.01 11.11 -2.95
C SER A 402 15.81 10.10 -2.09
N THR A 403 16.67 9.32 -2.75
CA THR A 403 17.54 8.31 -2.15
C THR A 403 18.61 8.89 -1.20
N ASN A 404 18.88 10.20 -1.26
CA ASN A 404 19.87 10.83 -0.37
C ASN A 404 19.48 10.74 1.12
N ASP A 405 18.17 10.70 1.44
CA ASP A 405 17.74 10.47 2.84
C ASP A 405 17.86 8.99 3.26
N ALA A 406 17.80 8.04 2.34
CA ALA A 406 18.03 6.62 2.61
C ALA A 406 19.54 6.32 2.75
N GLN A 407 20.40 6.95 1.94
CA GLN A 407 21.86 6.87 2.09
C GLN A 407 22.35 7.59 3.35
N SER A 408 21.84 8.79 3.64
CA SER A 408 22.17 9.49 4.88
C SER A 408 21.66 8.74 6.13
N THR A 409 20.55 8.00 6.02
CA THR A 409 20.07 7.13 7.10
C THR A 409 20.89 5.83 7.17
N ARG A 410 21.35 5.27 6.03
CA ARG A 410 22.32 4.16 5.99
C ARG A 410 23.70 4.60 6.48
N GLU A 411 24.18 5.75 6.05
CA GLU A 411 25.45 6.33 6.51
C GLU A 411 25.41 6.75 7.97
N ARG A 412 24.29 7.31 8.46
CA ARG A 412 24.07 7.57 9.89
C ARG A 412 23.91 6.30 10.72
N ARG A 413 23.23 5.25 10.20
CA ARG A 413 23.22 3.93 10.83
C ARG A 413 24.59 3.24 10.75
N ALA A 414 25.30 3.35 9.62
CA ALA A 414 26.67 2.84 9.51
C ALA A 414 27.64 3.65 10.37
N ALA A 415 27.50 4.96 10.48
CA ALA A 415 28.30 5.78 11.39
C ALA A 415 27.94 5.57 12.87
N GLN A 416 26.68 5.25 13.17
CA GLN A 416 26.24 4.85 14.52
C GLN A 416 26.63 3.39 14.84
N SER A 417 26.71 2.51 13.84
CA SER A 417 27.22 1.14 14.02
C SER A 417 28.76 1.06 14.08
N SER A 418 29.48 2.12 13.71
CA SER A 418 30.93 2.20 13.83
C SER A 418 31.42 2.74 15.18
N GLN A 419 30.53 3.17 16.08
CA GLN A 419 30.84 3.23 17.51
C GLN A 419 30.66 1.81 18.08
N HIS A 420 31.68 0.97 17.91
CA HIS A 420 31.80 -0.31 18.61
C HIS A 420 31.75 -0.05 20.12
N VAL A 421 30.54 -0.18 20.67
CA VAL A 421 30.42 -0.49 22.09
C VAL A 421 30.78 -1.97 22.18
N ASP A 422 31.88 -2.29 22.86
CA ASP A 422 32.24 -3.69 23.14
C ASP A 422 31.12 -4.32 23.97
N VAL A 423 30.22 -5.02 23.28
CA VAL A 423 29.12 -5.74 23.93
C VAL A 423 29.70 -7.07 24.44
N PRO A 424 29.63 -7.35 25.74
CA PRO A 424 30.13 -8.61 26.28
C PRO A 424 29.50 -9.81 25.56
N GLN A 425 30.30 -10.76 25.11
CA GLN A 425 29.87 -11.94 24.34
C GLN A 425 28.88 -12.88 25.07
N GLU A 426 28.64 -12.64 26.35
CA GLU A 426 27.75 -13.45 27.20
C GLU A 426 26.28 -12.96 27.25
N LEU A 427 25.92 -11.91 26.50
CA LEU A 427 24.58 -11.33 26.51
C LEU A 427 23.70 -11.98 25.42
N SER A 428 22.45 -12.26 25.74
CA SER A 428 21.46 -12.64 24.74
C SER A 428 21.17 -11.48 23.78
N ALA A 429 20.62 -11.74 22.60
CA ALA A 429 20.29 -10.71 21.60
C ALA A 429 19.47 -9.54 22.16
N THR A 430 18.45 -9.85 22.99
CA THR A 430 17.62 -8.83 23.68
C THR A 430 18.41 -8.03 24.72
N GLU A 431 19.27 -8.68 25.50
CA GLU A 431 20.13 -8.03 26.48
C GLU A 431 21.19 -7.14 25.80
N SER A 432 21.74 -7.59 24.67
CA SER A 432 22.69 -6.81 23.87
C SER A 432 22.07 -5.56 23.28
N GLN A 433 20.84 -5.63 22.80
CA GLN A 433 20.13 -4.45 22.27
C GLN A 433 19.84 -3.41 23.38
N VAL A 434 19.37 -3.87 24.55
CA VAL A 434 19.11 -2.98 25.69
C VAL A 434 20.42 -2.39 26.23
N TYR A 435 21.51 -3.18 26.31
CA TYR A 435 22.84 -2.73 26.70
C TYR A 435 23.37 -1.65 25.76
N SER A 436 23.28 -1.89 24.43
CA SER A 436 23.73 -0.93 23.42
C SER A 436 22.94 0.37 23.44
N ALA A 437 21.63 0.34 23.72
CA ALA A 437 20.81 1.52 23.87
C ALA A 437 21.19 2.33 25.14
N LEU A 438 21.43 1.65 26.26
CA LEU A 438 21.88 2.28 27.51
C LEU A 438 23.31 2.87 27.39
N ALA A 439 24.14 2.32 26.51
CA ALA A 439 25.47 2.87 26.27
C ALA A 439 25.47 4.22 25.54
N GLN A 440 24.37 4.55 24.85
CA GLN A 440 24.21 5.83 24.18
C GLN A 440 23.69 6.94 25.10
N LYS A 441 22.75 6.61 25.97
CA LYS A 441 22.15 7.56 26.95
C LYS A 441 21.41 6.80 28.05
N PRO A 442 21.33 7.38 29.26
CA PRO A 442 20.43 6.88 30.28
C PRO A 442 18.99 6.92 29.80
N ALA A 443 18.20 5.87 30.08
CA ALA A 443 16.87 5.73 29.51
C ALA A 443 15.87 5.08 30.49
N THR A 444 14.59 5.43 30.33
CA THR A 444 13.47 4.73 30.99
C THR A 444 13.07 3.49 30.20
N VAL A 445 12.20 2.63 30.77
CA VAL A 445 11.64 1.49 30.04
C VAL A 445 10.90 1.94 28.77
N ALA A 446 10.22 3.10 28.80
CA ALA A 446 9.50 3.63 27.65
C ALA A 446 10.47 4.07 26.54
N ASP A 447 11.54 4.79 26.90
CA ASP A 447 12.57 5.20 25.95
C ASP A 447 13.27 3.99 25.32
N LEU A 448 13.57 2.96 26.12
CA LEU A 448 14.20 1.72 25.63
C LEU A 448 13.28 0.93 24.67
N VAL A 449 11.99 0.92 24.91
CA VAL A 449 11.00 0.34 23.96
C VAL A 449 11.03 1.08 22.63
N GLU A 450 11.08 2.42 22.67
CA GLU A 450 11.14 3.24 21.46
C GLU A 450 12.49 3.11 20.75
N ASP A 451 13.61 3.17 21.48
CA ASP A 451 14.96 3.12 20.90
C ASP A 451 15.34 1.72 20.36
N THR A 452 14.90 0.63 21.00
CA THR A 452 15.26 -0.76 20.63
C THR A 452 14.19 -1.46 19.80
N GLN A 453 12.97 -0.91 19.75
CA GLN A 453 11.78 -1.54 19.15
C GLN A 453 11.38 -2.89 19.80
N LEU A 454 11.92 -3.20 20.96
CA LEU A 454 11.51 -4.34 21.76
C LEU A 454 10.18 -4.06 22.47
N THR A 455 9.43 -5.11 22.77
CA THR A 455 8.24 -4.97 23.60
C THR A 455 8.60 -4.57 25.03
N ALA A 456 7.70 -3.86 25.72
CA ALA A 456 7.91 -3.49 27.13
C ALA A 456 8.17 -4.72 28.03
N ARG A 457 7.66 -5.88 27.68
CA ARG A 457 7.89 -7.16 28.35
C ARG A 457 9.34 -7.62 28.18
N GLN A 458 9.87 -7.55 26.98
CA GLN A 458 11.26 -7.91 26.66
C GLN A 458 12.25 -6.99 27.35
N VAL A 459 12.01 -5.67 27.31
CA VAL A 459 12.85 -4.68 28.00
C VAL A 459 12.85 -4.92 29.51
N ARG A 460 11.65 -5.12 30.13
CA ARG A 460 11.52 -5.44 31.57
C ARG A 460 12.12 -6.78 31.96
N TYR A 461 12.31 -7.69 31.03
CA TYR A 461 12.98 -8.96 31.28
C TYR A 461 14.51 -8.83 31.20
N ALA A 462 15.03 -8.00 30.28
CA ALA A 462 16.46 -7.80 30.07
C ALA A 462 17.10 -6.89 31.16
N LEU A 463 16.44 -5.80 31.56
CA LEU A 463 16.98 -4.83 32.51
C LEU A 463 17.42 -5.42 33.87
N PRO A 464 16.61 -6.24 34.56
CA PRO A 464 17.02 -6.84 35.84
C PRO A 464 18.23 -7.76 35.72
N LYS A 465 18.40 -8.40 34.54
CA LYS A 465 19.56 -9.26 34.28
C LYS A 465 20.85 -8.45 34.09
N LEU A 466 20.76 -7.33 33.36
CA LEU A 466 21.88 -6.40 33.22
C LEU A 466 22.27 -5.76 34.58
N VAL A 467 21.28 -5.40 35.39
CA VAL A 467 21.50 -4.90 36.74
C VAL A 467 22.15 -5.98 37.65
N LYS A 468 21.65 -7.22 37.61
CA LYS A 468 22.22 -8.33 38.41
C LYS A 468 23.66 -8.67 38.01
N ARG A 469 24.02 -8.44 36.73
CA ARG A 469 25.39 -8.61 36.22
C ARG A 469 26.30 -7.41 36.46
N GLY A 470 25.81 -6.36 37.14
CA GLY A 470 26.56 -5.13 37.39
C GLY A 470 26.83 -4.27 36.16
N MET A 471 26.12 -4.51 35.06
CA MET A 471 26.29 -3.77 33.80
C MET A 471 25.39 -2.55 33.70
N ALA A 472 24.33 -2.48 34.49
CA ALA A 472 23.42 -1.36 34.53
C ALA A 472 23.01 -1.08 35.99
N GLU A 473 22.64 0.18 36.29
CA GLU A 473 22.06 0.57 37.57
C GLU A 473 20.74 1.30 37.37
N GLN A 474 19.82 1.11 38.32
CA GLN A 474 18.55 1.81 38.36
C GLN A 474 18.63 2.99 39.30
N ARG A 475 18.35 4.20 38.80
CA ARG A 475 18.29 5.41 39.63
C ARG A 475 16.87 5.97 39.65
N ALA A 476 16.40 6.33 40.86
CA ALA A 476 15.13 7.04 41.00
C ALA A 476 15.32 8.52 40.61
N HIS A 477 14.47 9.06 39.73
CA HIS A 477 14.49 10.48 39.36
C HIS A 477 13.45 11.23 40.20
N SER A 478 13.86 12.27 40.92
CA SER A 478 12.93 13.10 41.68
C SER A 478 12.07 13.91 40.73
N GLY A 479 10.75 13.63 40.70
CA GLY A 479 9.76 14.38 39.92
C GLY A 479 9.15 13.68 38.70
N HIS A 480 9.60 12.50 38.31
CA HIS A 480 8.99 11.72 37.22
C HIS A 480 8.51 10.33 37.68
N ARG A 481 7.34 9.90 37.17
CA ARG A 481 6.81 8.53 37.34
C ARG A 481 7.58 7.54 36.45
N GLY A 482 8.82 7.16 36.84
CA GLY A 482 9.59 6.13 36.12
C GLY A 482 11.04 6.10 36.59
N SER A 483 11.59 4.90 36.72
CA SER A 483 13.02 4.70 37.03
C SER A 483 13.84 4.85 35.75
N VAL A 484 14.98 5.53 35.83
CA VAL A 484 15.94 5.67 34.73
C VAL A 484 17.09 4.68 34.98
N TYR A 485 17.48 4.00 33.92
CA TYR A 485 18.58 3.03 33.93
C TYR A 485 19.81 3.65 33.28
N HIS A 486 20.95 3.44 33.90
CA HIS A 486 22.27 3.94 33.49
C HIS A 486 23.19 2.74 33.25
N LEU A 487 24.03 2.80 32.21
CA LEU A 487 25.11 1.84 32.08
C LEU A 487 26.21 2.09 33.12
N ILE A 488 26.72 1.03 33.73
CA ILE A 488 27.90 1.09 34.60
C ILE A 488 29.11 0.88 33.67
N THR A 489 29.85 1.98 33.43
CA THR A 489 31.15 1.89 32.73
C THR A 489 32.19 1.44 33.76
N VAL A 490 32.82 0.28 33.55
CA VAL A 490 33.95 -0.21 34.36
C VAL A 490 35.23 0.45 33.85
#